data_868de9ef961f26835bccd7a6986166cf
#
_entry.id   868de9ef961f26835bccd7a6986166cf
#
_cell.length_a   1.000
_cell.length_b   1.000
_cell.length_c   1.000
_cell.angle_alpha   90.00
_cell.angle_beta   90.00
_cell.angle_gamma   90.00
#
_symmetry.space_group_name_H-M   'P 1'
#
loop_
_entity.id
_entity.type
_entity.pdbx_description
1 polymer ?
#
loop_
_entity_poly.entity_id
_entity_poly.type
_entity_poly.pdbx_seq_one_letter_code
_entity_poly.pdbx_strand_id
1 'polypeptide(L)'
;MPEQLDLIAGATIALDKPLGWSSFSLVNKFRYEACRYLGIRKLKVGHAGTLDPLATGVMILCTGRHTKLIEQLQLGRKEYIADIRLGQTTPTYDMESEPDAFFPTEHITEELVRTKLLGFIGEIEQVPPAFSAVKVDGKRAYKLARKGREFELKAKKLTIDEIELLAYAPTQLQIRVVCSKGTYIRALARDIGLALGSGGHLTDLRRTRVGDYSLEQCYRVEDIRHFLAEHVAPLDDTNE
;
A
#
# COMPACT_ATOMS: atom_id res chain seq x y z
N MET A 1 -12.20 -27.99 16.69
CA MET A 1 -11.00 -27.58 15.96
C MET A 1 -11.42 -26.37 15.16
N PRO A 2 -10.62 -25.33 15.00
CA PRO A 2 -10.95 -24.26 14.09
C PRO A 2 -11.16 -24.85 12.68
N GLU A 3 -12.14 -24.32 11.95
CA GLU A 3 -12.46 -24.75 10.59
C GLU A 3 -11.23 -24.54 9.70
N GLN A 4 -10.73 -25.63 9.12
CA GLN A 4 -9.56 -25.55 8.22
C GLN A 4 -9.92 -24.85 6.92
N LEU A 5 -9.01 -24.03 6.41
CA LEU A 5 -9.21 -23.28 5.17
C LEU A 5 -9.06 -24.18 3.95
N ASP A 6 -10.02 -24.11 3.04
CA ASP A 6 -9.92 -24.67 1.70
C ASP A 6 -9.45 -23.59 0.71
N LEU A 7 -8.15 -23.60 0.34
CA LEU A 7 -7.57 -22.62 -0.56
C LEU A 7 -8.08 -22.77 -2.00
N ILE A 8 -8.56 -23.94 -2.40
CA ILE A 8 -9.07 -24.19 -3.74
C ILE A 8 -10.48 -23.64 -3.87
N ALA A 9 -11.35 -23.92 -2.89
CA ALA A 9 -12.69 -23.34 -2.84
C ALA A 9 -12.62 -21.82 -2.70
N GLY A 10 -11.77 -21.33 -1.81
CA GLY A 10 -11.51 -19.89 -1.62
C GLY A 10 -11.25 -19.51 -0.19
N ALA A 11 -10.18 -18.76 0.04
CA ALA A 11 -9.83 -18.18 1.33
C ALA A 11 -9.37 -16.73 1.17
N THR A 12 -9.50 -15.97 2.26
CA THR A 12 -8.98 -14.60 2.38
C THR A 12 -7.97 -14.58 3.51
N ILE A 13 -6.75 -14.14 3.23
CA ILE A 13 -5.60 -14.24 4.13
C ILE A 13 -4.88 -12.88 4.17
N ALA A 14 -4.57 -12.39 5.36
CA ALA A 14 -3.79 -11.18 5.54
C ALA A 14 -2.30 -11.54 5.78
N LEU A 15 -1.42 -10.91 5.00
CA LEU A 15 0.04 -11.05 5.15
C LEU A 15 0.67 -9.69 5.41
N ASP A 16 1.71 -9.65 6.23
CA ASP A 16 2.59 -8.49 6.40
C ASP A 16 3.62 -8.48 5.25
N LYS A 17 3.46 -7.56 4.30
CA LYS A 17 4.41 -7.42 3.18
C LYS A 17 5.71 -6.82 3.67
N PRO A 18 6.85 -7.51 3.52
CA PRO A 18 8.13 -6.96 3.93
C PRO A 18 8.63 -5.87 2.96
N LEU A 19 9.59 -5.08 3.44
CA LEU A 19 10.29 -4.07 2.65
C LEU A 19 11.01 -4.70 1.45
N GLY A 20 11.04 -3.97 0.34
CA GLY A 20 11.73 -4.37 -0.90
C GLY A 20 10.95 -5.38 -1.77
N TRP A 21 9.85 -5.93 -1.28
CA TRP A 21 9.02 -6.85 -2.05
C TRP A 21 7.94 -6.13 -2.84
N SER A 22 7.78 -6.49 -4.11
CA SER A 22 6.57 -6.10 -4.84
C SER A 22 5.35 -6.88 -4.33
N SER A 23 4.16 -6.30 -4.47
CA SER A 23 2.91 -7.00 -4.19
C SER A 23 2.79 -8.31 -4.99
N PHE A 24 3.29 -8.33 -6.22
CA PHE A 24 3.30 -9.52 -7.08
C PHE A 24 4.26 -10.60 -6.57
N SER A 25 5.42 -10.23 -6.03
CA SER A 25 6.39 -11.16 -5.44
C SER A 25 5.77 -11.89 -4.24
N LEU A 26 5.02 -11.18 -3.38
CA LEU A 26 4.32 -11.78 -2.26
C LEU A 26 3.24 -12.77 -2.70
N VAL A 27 2.42 -12.40 -3.70
CA VAL A 27 1.42 -13.30 -4.29
C VAL A 27 2.08 -14.57 -4.85
N ASN A 28 3.20 -14.43 -5.55
CA ASN A 28 3.91 -15.57 -6.13
C ASN A 28 4.50 -16.48 -5.05
N LYS A 29 5.09 -15.90 -4.01
CA LYS A 29 5.64 -16.67 -2.88
C LYS A 29 4.55 -17.49 -2.19
N PHE A 30 3.42 -16.84 -1.83
CA PHE A 30 2.30 -17.53 -1.22
C PHE A 30 1.76 -18.64 -2.14
N ARG A 31 1.53 -18.34 -3.43
CA ARG A 31 1.06 -19.32 -4.41
C ARG A 31 1.99 -20.52 -4.53
N TYR A 32 3.30 -20.28 -4.57
CA TYR A 32 4.30 -21.35 -4.68
C TYR A 32 4.25 -22.29 -3.46
N GLU A 33 4.26 -21.73 -2.24
CA GLU A 33 4.21 -22.53 -1.02
C GLU A 33 2.88 -23.30 -0.88
N ALA A 34 1.75 -22.64 -1.19
CA ALA A 34 0.44 -23.26 -1.15
C ALA A 34 0.30 -24.40 -2.20
N CYS A 35 0.76 -24.19 -3.43
CA CYS A 35 0.74 -25.24 -4.45
C CYS A 35 1.62 -26.44 -4.04
N ARG A 36 2.80 -26.18 -3.45
CA ARG A 36 3.70 -27.23 -2.97
C ARG A 36 3.09 -28.00 -1.79
N TYR A 37 2.46 -27.30 -0.85
CA TYR A 37 1.79 -27.90 0.30
C TYR A 37 0.63 -28.83 -0.11
N LEU A 38 -0.19 -28.35 -1.06
CA LEU A 38 -1.37 -29.07 -1.54
C LEU A 38 -1.07 -30.12 -2.64
N GLY A 39 0.18 -30.25 -3.11
CA GLY A 39 0.51 -31.18 -4.21
C GLY A 39 -0.10 -30.80 -5.57
N ILE A 40 -0.52 -29.53 -5.78
CA ILE A 40 -1.20 -29.08 -7.01
C ILE A 40 -0.30 -28.23 -7.88
N ARG A 41 -0.57 -28.23 -9.19
CA ARG A 41 0.21 -27.44 -10.17
C ARG A 41 -0.19 -25.98 -10.25
N LYS A 42 -1.41 -25.62 -9.84
CA LYS A 42 -1.96 -24.27 -10.06
C LYS A 42 -2.98 -23.90 -8.99
N LEU A 43 -2.82 -22.72 -8.42
CA LEU A 43 -3.79 -22.09 -7.51
C LEU A 43 -4.07 -20.66 -7.99
N LYS A 44 -5.34 -20.29 -8.07
CA LYS A 44 -5.73 -18.91 -8.36
C LYS A 44 -5.53 -18.08 -7.10
N VAL A 45 -4.64 -17.08 -7.17
CA VAL A 45 -4.35 -16.14 -6.09
C VAL A 45 -4.32 -14.73 -6.63
N GLY A 46 -4.96 -13.79 -5.94
CA GLY A 46 -4.93 -12.36 -6.21
C GLY A 46 -4.79 -11.56 -4.93
N HIS A 47 -4.62 -10.23 -5.02
CA HIS A 47 -4.52 -9.35 -3.85
C HIS A 47 -5.49 -8.17 -3.91
N ALA A 48 -5.92 -7.68 -2.76
CA ALA A 48 -6.86 -6.56 -2.62
C ALA A 48 -6.15 -5.24 -2.30
N GLY A 49 -5.34 -4.75 -3.23
CA GLY A 49 -4.68 -3.43 -3.12
C GLY A 49 -3.15 -3.52 -3.11
N THR A 50 -2.56 -2.90 -4.12
CA THR A 50 -1.10 -2.83 -4.30
C THR A 50 -0.45 -2.03 -3.16
N LEU A 51 0.71 -2.49 -2.73
CA LEU A 51 1.72 -1.73 -2.01
C LEU A 51 2.96 -1.61 -2.87
N ASP A 52 3.57 -0.44 -2.87
CA ASP A 52 4.83 -0.20 -3.56
C ASP A 52 5.98 -1.02 -2.91
N PRO A 53 7.11 -1.24 -3.59
CA PRO A 53 8.21 -2.03 -3.04
C PRO A 53 8.74 -1.49 -1.71
N LEU A 54 8.85 -0.17 -1.56
CA LEU A 54 9.32 0.48 -0.35
C LEU A 54 8.27 0.58 0.77
N ALA A 55 7.00 0.26 0.49
CA ALA A 55 5.96 0.21 1.51
C ALA A 55 5.87 -1.18 2.14
N THR A 56 5.51 -1.25 3.42
CA THR A 56 5.32 -2.47 4.20
C THR A 56 3.87 -2.62 4.71
N GLY A 57 3.54 -3.74 5.33
CA GLY A 57 2.30 -3.89 6.09
C GLY A 57 1.21 -4.72 5.42
N VAL A 58 -0.01 -4.54 5.88
CA VAL A 58 -1.18 -5.37 5.58
C VAL A 58 -1.41 -5.51 4.09
N MET A 59 -1.38 -6.75 3.61
CA MET A 59 -1.74 -7.11 2.25
C MET A 59 -2.70 -8.31 2.25
N ILE A 60 -3.92 -8.10 1.76
CA ILE A 60 -4.95 -9.13 1.69
C ILE A 60 -4.76 -9.94 0.42
N LEU A 61 -4.59 -11.25 0.57
CA LEU A 61 -4.61 -12.22 -0.51
C LEU A 61 -5.94 -12.98 -0.54
N CYS A 62 -6.42 -13.26 -1.75
CA CYS A 62 -7.60 -14.08 -1.97
C CYS A 62 -7.25 -15.26 -2.86
N THR A 63 -7.74 -16.45 -2.51
CA THR A 63 -7.57 -17.66 -3.31
C THR A 63 -8.89 -18.14 -3.91
N GLY A 64 -8.86 -19.04 -4.87
CA GLY A 64 -10.04 -19.69 -5.43
C GLY A 64 -11.17 -18.72 -5.81
N ARG A 65 -12.37 -18.99 -5.30
CA ARG A 65 -13.58 -18.15 -5.53
C ARG A 65 -13.50 -16.80 -4.81
N HIS A 66 -12.75 -16.68 -3.69
CA HIS A 66 -12.59 -15.41 -2.98
C HIS A 66 -11.86 -14.35 -3.81
N THR A 67 -11.20 -14.72 -4.91
CA THR A 67 -10.68 -13.73 -5.86
C THR A 67 -11.75 -12.81 -6.46
N LYS A 68 -13.03 -13.20 -6.41
CA LYS A 68 -14.17 -12.36 -6.80
C LYS A 68 -14.50 -11.28 -5.77
N LEU A 69 -14.05 -11.45 -4.50
CA LEU A 69 -14.24 -10.47 -3.41
C LEU A 69 -13.21 -9.34 -3.44
N ILE A 70 -12.18 -9.44 -4.27
CA ILE A 70 -11.06 -8.48 -4.32
C ILE A 70 -11.56 -7.04 -4.51
N GLU A 71 -12.49 -6.81 -5.42
CA GLU A 71 -13.01 -5.46 -5.67
C GLU A 71 -13.73 -4.88 -4.44
N GLN A 72 -14.52 -5.71 -3.75
CA GLN A 72 -15.20 -5.33 -2.51
C GLN A 72 -14.20 -5.02 -1.38
N LEU A 73 -13.22 -5.91 -1.16
CA LEU A 73 -12.17 -5.70 -0.15
C LEU A 73 -11.33 -4.44 -0.43
N GLN A 74 -11.17 -4.10 -1.70
CA GLN A 74 -10.50 -2.85 -2.08
C GLN A 74 -11.28 -1.58 -1.67
N LEU A 75 -12.58 -1.64 -1.43
CA LEU A 75 -13.38 -0.49 -1.01
C LEU A 75 -13.15 -0.14 0.47
N GLY A 76 -12.73 -1.09 1.29
CA GLY A 76 -12.45 -0.86 2.71
C GLY A 76 -11.46 0.30 2.91
N ARG A 77 -11.62 1.04 4.01
CA ARG A 77 -10.70 2.12 4.43
C ARG A 77 -9.30 1.55 4.65
N LYS A 78 -8.28 2.36 4.40
CA LYS A 78 -6.89 2.02 4.65
C LYS A 78 -6.33 2.95 5.69
N GLU A 79 -5.55 2.39 6.60
CA GLU A 79 -4.77 3.16 7.55
C GLU A 79 -3.29 2.98 7.28
N TYR A 80 -2.55 4.08 7.38
CA TYR A 80 -1.12 4.12 7.15
C TYR A 80 -0.42 4.89 8.25
N ILE A 81 0.78 4.47 8.59
CA ILE A 81 1.81 5.28 9.23
C ILE A 81 2.81 5.66 8.12
N ALA A 82 3.10 6.94 8.00
CA ALA A 82 3.95 7.48 6.94
C ALA A 82 5.00 8.42 7.53
N ASP A 83 6.25 8.20 7.20
CA ASP A 83 7.35 9.12 7.48
C ASP A 83 7.58 9.99 6.24
N ILE A 84 7.60 11.30 6.45
CA ILE A 84 7.73 12.31 5.38
C ILE A 84 8.98 13.13 5.65
N ARG A 85 9.89 13.17 4.69
CA ARG A 85 11.00 14.12 4.65
C ARG A 85 10.52 15.44 4.07
N LEU A 86 10.80 16.53 4.79
CA LEU A 86 10.57 17.91 4.32
C LEU A 86 11.85 18.53 3.77
N GLY A 87 11.71 19.62 3.02
CA GLY A 87 12.81 20.38 2.47
C GLY A 87 13.39 19.85 1.18
N GLN A 88 12.84 18.77 0.62
CA GLN A 88 13.27 18.22 -0.66
C GLN A 88 12.16 17.46 -1.36
N THR A 89 12.26 17.35 -2.68
CA THR A 89 11.36 16.54 -3.50
C THR A 89 12.12 15.42 -4.19
N THR A 90 11.39 14.40 -4.65
CA THR A 90 11.89 13.35 -5.53
C THR A 90 10.89 13.12 -6.66
N PRO A 91 11.30 12.70 -7.86
CA PRO A 91 10.39 12.44 -8.99
C PRO A 91 9.33 11.37 -8.71
N THR A 92 9.62 10.41 -7.81
CA THR A 92 8.72 9.32 -7.43
C THR A 92 7.88 9.63 -6.18
N TYR A 93 8.18 10.75 -5.49
CA TYR A 93 7.62 11.16 -4.19
C TYR A 93 7.91 10.16 -3.06
N ASP A 94 8.97 9.36 -3.21
CA ASP A 94 9.52 8.40 -2.25
C ASP A 94 11.02 8.23 -2.46
N MET A 95 11.63 7.23 -1.82
CA MET A 95 13.06 6.93 -1.88
C MET A 95 13.48 6.06 -3.09
N GLU A 96 12.59 5.82 -4.08
CA GLU A 96 12.98 5.11 -5.31
C GLU A 96 13.88 5.96 -6.24
N SER A 97 13.87 7.28 -6.06
CA SER A 97 14.70 8.23 -6.84
C SER A 97 15.40 9.22 -5.95
N GLU A 98 16.55 9.71 -6.41
CA GLU A 98 17.32 10.77 -5.75
C GLU A 98 16.53 12.09 -5.72
N PRO A 99 16.81 12.98 -4.75
CA PRO A 99 16.23 14.31 -4.70
C PRO A 99 16.51 15.12 -5.95
N ASP A 100 15.48 15.83 -6.45
CA ASP A 100 15.53 16.68 -7.63
C ASP A 100 15.44 18.19 -7.32
N ALA A 101 14.95 18.55 -6.12
CA ALA A 101 14.92 19.94 -5.68
C ALA A 101 15.00 20.03 -4.13
N PHE A 102 15.49 21.20 -3.65
CA PHE A 102 15.64 21.51 -2.23
C PHE A 102 14.93 22.82 -1.89
N PHE A 103 14.36 22.88 -0.68
CA PHE A 103 13.52 23.98 -0.21
C PHE A 103 13.86 24.32 1.24
N PRO A 104 13.66 25.57 1.68
CA PRO A 104 13.80 25.96 3.08
C PRO A 104 12.79 25.24 3.98
N THR A 105 13.17 25.02 5.24
CA THR A 105 12.33 24.40 6.28
C THR A 105 12.30 25.19 7.58
N GLU A 106 13.08 26.26 7.71
CA GLU A 106 13.27 27.03 8.94
C GLU A 106 11.97 27.69 9.44
N HIS A 107 11.05 27.95 8.52
CA HIS A 107 9.72 28.53 8.81
C HIS A 107 8.69 27.49 9.26
N ILE A 108 9.00 26.19 9.15
CA ILE A 108 8.05 25.12 9.46
C ILE A 108 8.10 24.84 10.96
N THR A 109 6.99 25.14 11.64
CA THR A 109 6.78 24.82 13.05
C THR A 109 5.79 23.69 13.20
N GLU A 110 5.79 23.01 14.36
CA GLU A 110 4.80 21.95 14.65
C GLU A 110 3.37 22.48 14.56
N GLU A 111 3.11 23.71 15.04
CA GLU A 111 1.79 24.34 14.98
C GLU A 111 1.35 24.59 13.53
N LEU A 112 2.26 25.05 12.67
CA LEU A 112 1.98 25.21 11.24
C LEU A 112 1.63 23.86 10.60
N VAL A 113 2.39 22.80 10.90
CA VAL A 113 2.12 21.45 10.41
C VAL A 113 0.72 20.99 10.83
N ARG A 114 0.40 21.06 12.12
CA ARG A 114 -0.93 20.66 12.64
C ARG A 114 -2.05 21.42 11.95
N THR A 115 -1.89 22.73 11.79
CA THR A 115 -2.88 23.59 11.09
C THR A 115 -3.05 23.16 9.64
N LYS A 116 -1.96 22.92 8.90
CA LYS A 116 -2.03 22.50 7.49
C LYS A 116 -2.61 21.11 7.30
N LEU A 117 -2.33 20.17 8.19
CA LEU A 117 -2.88 18.82 8.13
C LEU A 117 -4.41 18.80 8.23
N LEU A 118 -5.02 19.68 9.01
CA LEU A 118 -6.49 19.81 9.10
C LEU A 118 -7.14 20.11 7.75
N GLY A 119 -6.44 20.81 6.86
CA GLY A 119 -6.93 21.13 5.51
C GLY A 119 -7.00 19.92 4.56
N PHE A 120 -6.45 18.77 4.94
CA PHE A 120 -6.53 17.53 4.16
C PHE A 120 -7.67 16.61 4.62
N ILE A 121 -8.37 16.90 5.72
CA ILE A 121 -9.50 16.08 6.20
C ILE A 121 -10.71 16.34 5.33
N GLY A 122 -11.42 15.28 4.95
CA GLY A 122 -12.62 15.34 4.12
C GLY A 122 -12.34 14.98 2.66
N GLU A 123 -13.17 15.50 1.74
CA GLU A 123 -13.01 15.30 0.31
C GLU A 123 -11.88 16.20 -0.22
N ILE A 124 -10.87 15.59 -0.86
CA ILE A 124 -9.76 16.29 -1.49
C ILE A 124 -9.64 15.90 -2.97
N GLU A 125 -9.04 16.77 -3.76
CA GLU A 125 -8.60 16.47 -5.12
C GLU A 125 -7.11 16.14 -5.11
N GLN A 126 -6.73 14.95 -5.56
CA GLN A 126 -5.34 14.52 -5.60
C GLN A 126 -4.92 14.14 -7.03
N VAL A 127 -3.84 14.73 -7.52
CA VAL A 127 -3.18 14.29 -8.75
C VAL A 127 -2.29 13.08 -8.42
N PRO A 128 -2.56 11.89 -9.01
CA PRO A 128 -1.75 10.70 -8.77
C PRO A 128 -0.28 10.92 -9.17
N PRO A 129 0.68 10.16 -8.60
CA PRO A 129 2.05 10.22 -9.05
C PRO A 129 2.19 9.66 -10.48
N ALA A 130 3.16 10.18 -11.26
CA ALA A 130 3.47 9.68 -12.59
C ALA A 130 3.86 8.19 -12.57
N PHE A 131 4.55 7.77 -11.52
CA PHE A 131 4.91 6.37 -11.28
C PHE A 131 3.78 5.62 -10.58
N SER A 132 2.62 5.50 -11.26
CA SER A 132 1.43 4.82 -10.73
C SER A 132 0.82 3.85 -11.74
N ALA A 133 -0.11 3.01 -11.26
CA ALA A 133 -0.84 2.06 -12.10
C ALA A 133 -2.05 2.70 -12.83
N VAL A 134 -2.26 4.01 -12.72
CA VAL A 134 -3.32 4.74 -13.45
C VAL A 134 -3.12 4.56 -14.94
N LYS A 135 -4.22 4.42 -15.68
CA LYS A 135 -4.17 4.30 -17.15
C LYS A 135 -4.33 5.68 -17.78
N VAL A 136 -3.43 5.99 -18.71
CA VAL A 136 -3.49 7.13 -19.62
C VAL A 136 -3.48 6.55 -21.03
N ASP A 137 -4.51 6.82 -21.81
CA ASP A 137 -4.71 6.28 -23.18
C ASP A 137 -4.49 4.76 -23.29
N GLY A 138 -5.07 4.03 -22.32
CA GLY A 138 -4.99 2.56 -22.26
C GLY A 138 -3.67 1.99 -21.72
N LYS A 139 -2.63 2.83 -21.52
CA LYS A 139 -1.31 2.45 -21.00
C LYS A 139 -1.16 2.85 -19.55
N ARG A 140 -0.43 2.06 -18.75
CA ARG A 140 -0.15 2.41 -17.35
C ARG A 140 0.83 3.58 -17.28
N ALA A 141 0.55 4.59 -16.45
CA ALA A 141 1.32 5.82 -16.28
C ALA A 141 2.80 5.52 -15.97
N TYR A 142 3.10 4.57 -15.07
CA TYR A 142 4.49 4.20 -14.74
C TYR A 142 5.30 3.72 -15.96
N LYS A 143 4.64 3.09 -16.97
CA LYS A 143 5.33 2.65 -18.20
C LYS A 143 5.66 3.81 -19.13
N LEU A 144 4.87 4.88 -19.09
CA LEU A 144 5.12 6.12 -19.85
C LEU A 144 6.21 6.94 -19.15
N ALA A 145 6.11 7.09 -17.82
CA ALA A 145 7.10 7.80 -17.01
C ALA A 145 8.51 7.22 -17.15
N ARG A 146 8.65 5.88 -17.06
CA ARG A 146 9.96 5.20 -17.27
C ARG A 146 10.54 5.39 -18.67
N LYS A 147 9.73 5.76 -19.66
CA LYS A 147 10.18 6.07 -21.04
C LYS A 147 10.41 7.55 -21.26
N GLY A 148 10.36 8.37 -20.21
CA GLY A 148 10.50 9.82 -20.30
C GLY A 148 9.41 10.52 -21.13
N ARG A 149 8.24 9.88 -21.31
CA ARG A 149 7.12 10.49 -22.03
C ARG A 149 6.37 11.44 -21.13
N GLU A 150 6.07 12.61 -21.63
CA GLU A 150 5.17 13.55 -21.00
C GLU A 150 3.72 13.08 -21.16
N PHE A 151 2.93 13.22 -20.11
CA PHE A 151 1.50 12.95 -20.06
C PHE A 151 0.87 13.67 -18.88
N GLU A 152 -0.38 13.99 -18.99
CA GLU A 152 -1.13 14.65 -17.92
C GLU A 152 -1.96 13.64 -17.15
N LEU A 153 -1.98 13.78 -15.83
CA LEU A 153 -2.81 13.00 -14.92
C LEU A 153 -3.90 13.89 -14.34
N LYS A 154 -5.15 13.48 -14.52
CA LYS A 154 -6.29 14.19 -13.94
C LYS A 154 -6.36 13.96 -12.45
N ALA A 155 -6.68 15.01 -11.71
CA ALA A 155 -7.00 14.92 -10.29
C ALA A 155 -8.18 13.97 -10.07
N LYS A 156 -8.18 13.30 -8.93
CA LYS A 156 -9.25 12.41 -8.47
C LYS A 156 -9.74 12.85 -7.12
N LYS A 157 -11.05 12.83 -6.95
CA LYS A 157 -11.69 13.04 -5.68
C LYS A 157 -11.50 11.80 -4.81
N LEU A 158 -11.02 11.99 -3.60
CA LEU A 158 -10.86 10.97 -2.58
C LEU A 158 -11.19 11.57 -1.21
N THR A 159 -11.26 10.71 -0.21
CA THR A 159 -11.57 11.12 1.15
C THR A 159 -10.45 10.72 2.09
N ILE A 160 -9.98 11.66 2.88
CA ILE A 160 -9.18 11.42 4.07
C ILE A 160 -10.10 11.57 5.27
N ASP A 161 -10.34 10.48 5.99
CA ASP A 161 -11.24 10.49 7.14
C ASP A 161 -10.53 11.02 8.37
N GLU A 162 -9.26 10.67 8.55
CA GLU A 162 -8.42 11.07 9.68
C GLU A 162 -6.99 11.33 9.20
N ILE A 163 -6.37 12.35 9.77
CA ILE A 163 -4.93 12.59 9.66
C ILE A 163 -4.42 13.12 11.01
N GLU A 164 -3.37 12.51 11.52
CA GLU A 164 -2.81 12.82 12.83
C GLU A 164 -1.29 12.97 12.74
N LEU A 165 -0.73 14.01 13.35
CA LEU A 165 0.70 14.17 13.51
C LEU A 165 1.17 13.38 14.73
N LEU A 166 1.91 12.30 14.50
CA LEU A 166 2.46 11.42 15.53
C LEU A 166 3.79 11.92 16.06
N ALA A 167 4.65 12.45 15.17
CA ALA A 167 5.94 13.02 15.53
C ALA A 167 6.32 14.16 14.59
N TYR A 168 7.03 15.14 15.14
CA TYR A 168 7.55 16.30 14.43
C TYR A 168 9.04 16.49 14.71
N ALA A 169 9.79 16.73 13.63
CA ALA A 169 11.12 17.32 13.65
C ALA A 169 11.22 18.34 12.49
N PRO A 170 12.15 19.30 12.51
CA PRO A 170 12.20 20.40 11.53
C PRO A 170 12.22 19.95 10.06
N THR A 171 12.73 18.74 9.78
CA THR A 171 12.82 18.20 8.43
C THR A 171 12.13 16.85 8.27
N GLN A 172 11.36 16.40 9.27
CA GLN A 172 10.73 15.09 9.25
C GLN A 172 9.41 15.10 10.00
N LEU A 173 8.39 14.49 9.40
CA LEU A 173 7.09 14.26 10.01
C LEU A 173 6.80 12.77 10.04
N GLN A 174 6.13 12.31 11.10
CA GLN A 174 5.44 11.04 11.09
C GLN A 174 3.94 11.30 11.25
N ILE A 175 3.15 10.78 10.34
CA ILE A 175 1.69 10.93 10.35
C ILE A 175 0.99 9.58 10.31
N ARG A 176 -0.19 9.53 10.95
CA ARG A 176 -1.19 8.47 10.76
C ARG A 176 -2.28 9.02 9.85
N VAL A 177 -2.69 8.22 8.85
CA VAL A 177 -3.72 8.61 7.89
C VAL A 177 -4.74 7.49 7.71
N VAL A 178 -6.04 7.80 7.82
CA VAL A 178 -7.15 6.91 7.44
C VAL A 178 -7.81 7.48 6.19
N CYS A 179 -7.88 6.69 5.12
CA CYS A 179 -8.31 7.21 3.83
C CYS A 179 -9.08 6.19 2.97
N SER A 180 -9.74 6.71 1.94
CA SER A 180 -10.49 5.93 0.95
C SER A 180 -9.58 5.19 -0.02
N LYS A 181 -10.16 4.24 -0.75
CA LYS A 181 -9.51 3.56 -1.89
C LYS A 181 -8.96 4.58 -2.90
N GLY A 182 -7.75 4.33 -3.37
CA GLY A 182 -7.12 5.08 -4.45
C GLY A 182 -6.30 6.29 -4.00
N THR A 183 -6.23 6.55 -2.70
CA THR A 183 -5.34 7.56 -2.14
C THR A 183 -3.89 7.12 -2.28
N TYR A 184 -3.06 7.97 -2.85
CA TYR A 184 -1.61 7.79 -2.95
C TYR A 184 -0.93 8.56 -1.82
N ILE A 185 -0.39 7.84 -0.82
CA ILE A 185 0.28 8.48 0.32
C ILE A 185 1.55 9.21 -0.13
N ARG A 186 2.21 8.75 -1.19
CA ARG A 186 3.32 9.48 -1.85
C ARG A 186 2.88 10.86 -2.37
N ALA A 187 1.72 10.94 -3.03
CA ALA A 187 1.19 12.22 -3.48
C ALA A 187 0.74 13.09 -2.30
N LEU A 188 0.22 12.49 -1.23
CA LEU A 188 -0.13 13.22 0.00
C LEU A 188 1.13 13.84 0.65
N ALA A 189 2.25 13.12 0.70
CA ALA A 189 3.51 13.65 1.22
C ALA A 189 4.00 14.86 0.40
N ARG A 190 3.92 14.80 -0.95
CA ARG A 190 4.17 15.94 -1.83
C ARG A 190 3.25 17.11 -1.51
N ASP A 191 1.94 16.85 -1.42
CA ASP A 191 0.92 17.89 -1.23
C ASP A 191 1.05 18.56 0.15
N ILE A 192 1.41 17.80 1.20
CA ILE A 192 1.74 18.34 2.53
C ILE A 192 2.98 19.24 2.45
N GLY A 193 4.05 18.80 1.77
CA GLY A 193 5.25 19.62 1.57
C GLY A 193 4.93 20.93 0.88
N LEU A 194 4.12 20.90 -0.18
CA LEU A 194 3.65 22.10 -0.90
C LEU A 194 2.80 23.02 -0.01
N ALA A 195 1.87 22.46 0.78
CA ALA A 195 1.03 23.24 1.69
C ALA A 195 1.82 23.93 2.81
N LEU A 196 2.99 23.38 3.15
CA LEU A 196 3.95 23.96 4.09
C LEU A 196 4.89 24.99 3.43
N GLY A 197 4.74 25.27 2.12
CA GLY A 197 5.67 26.17 1.40
C GLY A 197 7.07 25.58 1.23
N SER A 198 7.16 24.26 1.13
CA SER A 198 8.42 23.51 1.03
C SER A 198 8.25 22.33 0.08
N GLY A 199 9.22 21.41 0.05
CA GLY A 199 9.12 20.11 -0.60
C GLY A 199 8.80 18.99 0.41
N GLY A 200 8.30 17.85 -0.09
CA GLY A 200 8.05 16.67 0.73
C GLY A 200 7.99 15.38 -0.09
N HIS A 201 8.54 14.29 0.46
CA HIS A 201 8.43 12.94 -0.07
C HIS A 201 8.41 11.90 1.05
N LEU A 202 7.93 10.71 0.77
CA LEU A 202 7.93 9.59 1.73
C LEU A 202 9.35 9.03 1.93
N THR A 203 9.70 8.76 3.19
CA THR A 203 10.90 7.98 3.55
C THR A 203 10.56 6.60 4.07
N ASP A 204 9.39 6.43 4.70
CA ASP A 204 8.82 5.13 5.06
C ASP A 204 7.30 5.15 4.93
N LEU A 205 6.73 3.98 4.65
CA LEU A 205 5.29 3.78 4.56
C LEU A 205 4.90 2.39 5.05
N ARG A 206 4.06 2.36 6.08
CA ARG A 206 3.50 1.12 6.60
C ARG A 206 1.98 1.17 6.56
N ARG A 207 1.35 0.24 5.85
CA ARG A 207 -0.10 0.06 5.89
C ARG A 207 -0.49 -0.79 7.09
N THR A 208 -1.13 -0.19 8.09
CA THR A 208 -1.48 -0.83 9.36
C THR A 208 -2.84 -1.52 9.32
N ARG A 209 -3.75 -1.07 8.39
CA ARG A 209 -5.10 -1.64 8.28
C ARG A 209 -5.67 -1.55 6.87
N VAL A 210 -6.48 -2.54 6.50
CA VAL A 210 -7.33 -2.55 5.28
C VAL A 210 -8.70 -3.09 5.68
N GLY A 211 -9.73 -2.23 5.73
CA GLY A 211 -11.05 -2.61 6.25
C GLY A 211 -10.93 -3.20 7.65
N ASP A 212 -11.37 -4.44 7.81
CA ASP A 212 -11.37 -5.15 9.10
C ASP A 212 -10.04 -5.89 9.40
N TYR A 213 -9.09 -5.87 8.48
CA TYR A 213 -7.80 -6.55 8.63
C TYR A 213 -6.73 -5.59 9.16
N SER A 214 -6.15 -5.91 10.31
CA SER A 214 -5.05 -5.17 10.95
C SER A 214 -3.72 -5.94 10.86
N LEU A 215 -2.61 -5.28 11.20
CA LEU A 215 -1.27 -5.92 11.25
C LEU A 215 -1.21 -7.09 12.21
N GLU A 216 -1.95 -7.04 13.32
CA GLU A 216 -1.98 -8.09 14.34
C GLU A 216 -2.54 -9.41 13.81
N GLN A 217 -3.37 -9.33 12.76
CA GLN A 217 -3.98 -10.49 12.10
C GLN A 217 -3.13 -11.00 10.92
N CYS A 218 -2.00 -10.35 10.62
CA CYS A 218 -1.16 -10.71 9.49
C CYS A 218 -0.15 -11.78 9.85
N TYR A 219 -0.03 -12.79 8.99
CA TYR A 219 1.11 -13.71 9.01
C TYR A 219 2.30 -13.09 8.29
N ARG A 220 3.51 -13.39 8.76
CA ARG A 220 4.75 -12.99 8.08
C ARG A 220 5.05 -13.91 6.92
N VAL A 221 5.89 -13.44 6.00
CA VAL A 221 6.26 -14.24 4.81
C VAL A 221 7.02 -15.51 5.18
N GLU A 222 7.86 -15.45 6.20
CA GLU A 222 8.59 -16.60 6.75
C GLU A 222 7.69 -17.66 7.36
N ASP A 223 6.53 -17.25 7.88
CA ASP A 223 5.57 -18.13 8.58
C ASP A 223 4.56 -18.80 7.63
N ILE A 224 4.59 -18.50 6.33
CA ILE A 224 3.62 -19.05 5.35
C ILE A 224 3.54 -20.57 5.41
N ARG A 225 4.66 -21.28 5.55
CA ARG A 225 4.65 -22.75 5.63
C ARG A 225 3.99 -23.26 6.89
N HIS A 226 4.25 -22.62 8.02
CA HIS A 226 3.63 -22.92 9.30
C HIS A 226 2.13 -22.66 9.27
N PHE A 227 1.74 -21.48 8.76
CA PHE A 227 0.33 -21.14 8.51
C PHE A 227 -0.39 -22.22 7.68
N LEU A 228 0.22 -22.68 6.57
CA LEU A 228 -0.38 -23.71 5.72
C LEU A 228 -0.57 -25.03 6.48
N ALA A 229 0.42 -25.45 7.27
CA ALA A 229 0.35 -26.70 8.04
C ALA A 229 -0.71 -26.66 9.15
N GLU A 230 -0.94 -25.49 9.77
CA GLU A 230 -1.89 -25.35 10.88
C GLU A 230 -3.33 -25.08 10.43
N HIS A 231 -3.50 -24.31 9.34
CA HIS A 231 -4.81 -23.75 9.00
C HIS A 231 -5.40 -24.26 7.69
N VAL A 232 -4.63 -25.00 6.88
CA VAL A 232 -5.11 -25.46 5.58
C VAL A 232 -5.27 -26.97 5.56
N ALA A 233 -6.46 -27.44 5.17
CA ALA A 233 -6.69 -28.86 4.98
C ALA A 233 -5.78 -29.41 3.87
N PRO A 234 -5.00 -30.49 4.12
CA PRO A 234 -4.34 -31.20 3.03
C PRO A 234 -5.40 -31.77 2.07
N LEU A 235 -5.03 -31.95 0.82
CA LEU A 235 -5.90 -32.70 -0.08
C LEU A 235 -5.84 -34.16 0.31
N ASP A 236 -7.02 -34.78 0.47
CA ASP A 236 -7.09 -36.23 0.66
C ASP A 236 -6.48 -36.93 -0.56
N ASP A 237 -5.60 -37.91 -0.33
CA ASP A 237 -4.97 -38.72 -1.37
C ASP A 237 -5.98 -39.64 -2.14
N THR A 238 -7.27 -39.36 -2.01
CA THR A 238 -8.36 -40.15 -2.63
C THR A 238 -8.79 -39.59 -3.96
N ASN A 239 -7.87 -39.53 -4.96
CA ASN A 239 -8.21 -39.55 -6.39
C ASN A 239 -6.99 -40.04 -7.20
N GLU A 240 -6.76 -41.32 -7.17
CA GLU A 240 -6.16 -42.03 -8.32
C GLU A 240 -7.21 -42.32 -9.38
#